data_109dfe07e2815cb1dc77db5f537fb570
#
_entry.id   109dfe07e2815cb1dc77db5f537fb570
#
_cell.length_a   1.000
_cell.length_b   1.000
_cell.length_c   1.000
_cell.angle_alpha   90.00
_cell.angle_beta   90.00
_cell.angle_gamma   90.00
#
_symmetry.space_group_name_H-M   'P 1'
#
loop_
_entity.id
_entity.type
_entity.pdbx_description
1 polymer ?
#
loop_
_entity_poly.entity_id
_entity_poly.type
_entity_poly.pdbx_seq_one_letter_code
_entity_poly.pdbx_strand_id
1 'polypeptide(L)'
;MISPTAIPRVTATRYVLPLREGGSLPGLVEASDDGTYVMKLTGAGQGPRVLVAEVIVAGLARALDIPTPELVVLELHEAIARFEADEEVQDVLTASLGPNLGVDFLPGAFGYDGSQPPDAALAGRILWLDALTANVDRTWSNPNLLRWHGQTWAIDHGAALYFHHSWPSRGVDPARFAAQPYDAERHILRGPAGDVSALDGACAAVLTPDVVRAAVEAVPAEWLHPVEGLAGLDSPEAVRAAYVDCLLARLADRSAWLPGPPAGPPSEGPEDLARSQEARRRWTR
;
A
#
# COMPACT_ATOMS: atom_id res chain seq x y z
N MET A 1 -2.73 -25.07 6.19
CA MET A 1 -2.27 -23.96 7.04
C MET A 1 -1.20 -23.23 6.24
N ILE A 2 -1.48 -21.98 5.83
CA ILE A 2 -0.47 -21.09 5.26
C ILE A 2 0.34 -20.62 6.46
N SER A 3 1.60 -21.07 6.59
CA SER A 3 2.50 -20.50 7.61
C SER A 3 2.66 -19.01 7.29
N PRO A 4 2.50 -18.11 8.26
CA PRO A 4 2.84 -16.71 8.05
C PRO A 4 4.33 -16.64 7.72
N THR A 5 4.64 -16.34 6.46
CA THR A 5 6.03 -16.16 6.05
C THR A 5 6.40 -14.75 6.46
N ALA A 6 7.22 -14.62 7.51
CA ALA A 6 7.78 -13.34 7.88
C ALA A 6 8.49 -12.71 6.68
N ILE A 7 8.32 -11.41 6.49
CA ILE A 7 9.01 -10.67 5.44
C ILE A 7 10.53 -10.82 5.66
N PRO A 8 11.33 -11.19 4.62
CA PRO A 8 12.77 -11.29 4.73
C PRO A 8 13.41 -10.00 5.26
N ARG A 9 14.50 -10.13 6.01
CA ARG A 9 15.27 -8.98 6.50
C ARG A 9 16.59 -8.88 5.74
N VAL A 10 16.89 -7.70 5.23
CA VAL A 10 18.14 -7.38 4.55
C VAL A 10 18.68 -6.05 5.08
N THR A 11 19.96 -5.79 4.88
CA THR A 11 20.61 -4.55 5.32
C THR A 11 20.87 -3.65 4.12
N ALA A 12 20.53 -2.38 4.21
CA ALA A 12 20.93 -1.38 3.22
C ALA A 12 22.45 -1.27 3.17
N THR A 13 23.02 -1.36 1.97
CA THR A 13 24.47 -1.25 1.74
C THR A 13 24.84 0.06 1.06
N ARG A 14 23.95 0.59 0.23
CA ARG A 14 24.14 1.88 -0.46
C ARG A 14 22.81 2.57 -0.73
N TYR A 15 22.70 3.84 -0.37
CA TYR A 15 21.65 4.74 -0.85
C TYR A 15 22.05 5.27 -2.23
N VAL A 16 21.22 5.04 -3.24
CA VAL A 16 21.55 5.35 -4.64
C VAL A 16 21.07 6.74 -5.01
N LEU A 17 19.77 7.01 -4.81
CA LEU A 17 19.16 8.30 -5.09
C LEU A 17 17.77 8.44 -4.45
N PRO A 18 17.34 9.65 -4.11
CA PRO A 18 15.95 9.91 -3.72
C PRO A 18 15.02 9.83 -4.94
N LEU A 19 13.85 9.21 -4.74
CA LEU A 19 12.76 9.23 -5.70
C LEU A 19 11.83 10.38 -5.31
N ARG A 20 11.96 11.52 -6.00
CA ARG A 20 11.21 12.76 -5.68
C ARG A 20 9.74 12.73 -6.14
N GLU A 21 9.21 11.55 -6.41
CA GLU A 21 7.82 11.33 -6.77
C GLU A 21 7.02 10.93 -5.53
N GLY A 22 6.19 11.84 -5.01
CA GLY A 22 5.37 11.62 -3.82
C GLY A 22 5.89 12.32 -2.56
N GLY A 23 4.99 12.56 -1.59
CA GLY A 23 5.27 13.33 -0.37
C GLY A 23 6.08 12.60 0.71
N SER A 24 6.52 11.35 0.49
CA SER A 24 7.23 10.51 1.46
C SER A 24 8.73 10.33 1.17
N LEU A 25 9.28 10.97 0.13
CA LEU A 25 10.69 10.90 -0.28
C LEU A 25 11.27 9.47 -0.22
N PRO A 26 10.69 8.48 -0.93
CA PRO A 26 11.28 7.16 -0.98
C PRO A 26 12.65 7.20 -1.67
N GLY A 27 13.51 6.24 -1.38
CA GLY A 27 14.85 6.17 -1.98
C GLY A 27 15.14 4.84 -2.65
N LEU A 28 15.95 4.87 -3.71
CA LEU A 28 16.50 3.65 -4.30
C LEU A 28 17.73 3.21 -3.50
N VAL A 29 17.74 1.94 -3.08
CA VAL A 29 18.75 1.40 -2.17
C VAL A 29 19.22 0.04 -2.66
N GLU A 30 20.52 -0.22 -2.60
CA GLU A 30 21.11 -1.56 -2.73
C GLU A 30 21.20 -2.22 -1.35
N ALA A 31 21.03 -3.54 -1.29
CA ALA A 31 21.01 -4.29 -0.05
C ALA A 31 22.00 -5.46 -0.02
N SER A 32 22.12 -6.08 1.15
CA SER A 32 23.12 -7.13 1.44
C SER A 32 22.90 -8.47 0.74
N ASP A 33 21.74 -8.63 0.10
CA ASP A 33 21.36 -9.79 -0.73
C ASP A 33 21.55 -9.55 -2.23
N ASP A 34 22.32 -8.50 -2.59
CA ASP A 34 22.52 -8.00 -3.95
C ASP A 34 21.22 -7.48 -4.63
N GLY A 35 20.12 -7.35 -3.87
CA GLY A 35 18.86 -6.78 -4.31
C GLY A 35 18.89 -5.25 -4.38
N THR A 36 18.01 -4.70 -5.21
CA THR A 36 17.75 -3.26 -5.29
C THR A 36 16.30 -3.00 -4.91
N TYR A 37 16.07 -2.06 -4.00
CA TYR A 37 14.76 -1.80 -3.42
C TYR A 37 14.39 -0.32 -3.46
N VAL A 38 13.11 -0.05 -3.61
CA VAL A 38 12.53 1.25 -3.27
C VAL A 38 12.29 1.24 -1.76
N MET A 39 13.07 2.01 -1.02
CA MET A 39 12.94 2.13 0.45
C MET A 39 11.88 3.15 0.81
N LYS A 40 10.85 2.71 1.54
CA LYS A 40 9.85 3.56 2.19
C LYS A 40 10.23 3.74 3.66
N LEU A 41 10.36 4.98 4.07
CA LEU A 41 11.02 5.41 5.31
C LEU A 41 10.02 5.53 6.47
N THR A 42 10.38 4.98 7.64
CA THR A 42 9.55 5.06 8.85
C THR A 42 9.43 6.48 9.41
N GLY A 43 10.44 7.32 9.20
CA GLY A 43 10.45 8.73 9.62
C GLY A 43 9.79 9.69 8.63
N ALA A 44 9.30 9.19 7.49
CA ALA A 44 8.68 10.04 6.47
C ALA A 44 7.15 10.11 6.59
N GLY A 45 6.55 11.20 6.14
CA GLY A 45 5.11 11.36 5.99
C GLY A 45 4.33 11.07 7.28
N GLN A 46 3.44 10.07 7.23
CA GLN A 46 2.55 9.70 8.35
C GLN A 46 3.13 8.61 9.26
N GLY A 47 4.42 8.32 9.12
CA GLY A 47 5.12 7.37 9.97
C GLY A 47 4.85 5.88 9.63
N PRO A 48 5.18 4.94 10.54
CA PRO A 48 5.21 3.51 10.25
C PRO A 48 3.86 2.89 9.90
N ARG A 49 2.73 3.52 10.21
CA ARG A 49 1.40 3.03 9.85
C ARG A 49 1.19 2.89 8.35
N VAL A 50 1.82 3.76 7.55
CA VAL A 50 1.83 3.64 6.08
C VAL A 50 2.49 2.33 5.67
N LEU A 51 3.62 1.95 6.30
CA LEU A 51 4.31 0.69 6.02
C LEU A 51 3.49 -0.52 6.46
N VAL A 52 2.75 -0.41 7.56
CA VAL A 52 1.79 -1.45 7.98
C VAL A 52 0.73 -1.68 6.91
N ALA A 53 0.15 -0.62 6.35
CA ALA A 53 -0.83 -0.73 5.27
C ALA A 53 -0.23 -1.39 4.03
N GLU A 54 0.99 -1.01 3.62
CA GLU A 54 1.72 -1.64 2.50
C GLU A 54 1.83 -3.15 2.67
N VAL A 55 2.28 -3.61 3.83
CA VAL A 55 2.51 -5.04 4.09
C VAL A 55 1.20 -5.81 4.09
N ILE A 56 0.20 -5.34 4.82
CA ILE A 56 -1.09 -6.01 4.92
C ILE A 56 -1.74 -6.13 3.53
N VAL A 57 -1.82 -5.01 2.81
CA VAL A 57 -2.51 -4.97 1.51
C VAL A 57 -1.74 -5.75 0.46
N ALA A 58 -0.40 -5.72 0.43
CA ALA A 58 0.38 -6.57 -0.46
C ALA A 58 0.16 -8.07 -0.17
N GLY A 59 0.04 -8.47 1.11
CA GLY A 59 -0.30 -9.84 1.49
C GLY A 59 -1.67 -10.27 0.97
N LEU A 60 -2.68 -9.42 1.09
CA LEU A 60 -4.02 -9.65 0.56
C LEU A 60 -4.03 -9.66 -0.97
N ALA A 61 -3.26 -8.77 -1.62
CA ALA A 61 -3.11 -8.70 -3.07
C ALA A 61 -2.56 -10.01 -3.63
N ARG A 62 -1.48 -10.55 -3.04
CA ARG A 62 -0.90 -11.84 -3.45
C ARG A 62 -1.90 -12.99 -3.32
N ALA A 63 -2.68 -13.03 -2.25
CA ALA A 63 -3.72 -14.03 -2.08
C ALA A 63 -4.79 -13.97 -3.18
N LEU A 64 -5.06 -12.79 -3.72
CA LEU A 64 -5.99 -12.55 -4.83
C LEU A 64 -5.33 -12.65 -6.22
N ASP A 65 -4.12 -13.18 -6.34
CA ASP A 65 -3.34 -13.22 -7.59
C ASP A 65 -3.23 -11.84 -8.27
N ILE A 66 -3.07 -10.79 -7.49
CA ILE A 66 -2.75 -9.44 -7.96
C ILE A 66 -1.22 -9.30 -7.93
N PRO A 67 -0.55 -9.06 -9.09
CA PRO A 67 0.87 -8.83 -9.11
C PRO A 67 1.25 -7.60 -8.27
N THR A 68 2.16 -7.79 -7.32
CA THR A 68 2.73 -6.75 -6.48
C THR A 68 4.19 -7.10 -6.16
N PRO A 69 5.12 -6.13 -6.10
CA PRO A 69 6.52 -6.40 -5.83
C PRO A 69 6.74 -7.14 -4.52
N GLU A 70 7.82 -7.90 -4.43
CA GLU A 70 8.22 -8.52 -3.17
C GLU A 70 8.62 -7.45 -2.16
N LEU A 71 8.42 -7.77 -0.89
CA LEU A 71 8.69 -6.87 0.24
C LEU A 71 9.79 -7.45 1.11
N VAL A 72 10.64 -6.58 1.63
CA VAL A 72 11.66 -6.90 2.64
C VAL A 72 11.63 -5.88 3.77
N VAL A 73 12.05 -6.28 4.96
CA VAL A 73 12.44 -5.33 5.99
C VAL A 73 13.87 -4.91 5.70
N LEU A 74 14.06 -3.63 5.40
CA LEU A 74 15.33 -3.04 5.01
C LEU A 74 15.93 -2.29 6.19
N GLU A 75 16.99 -2.84 6.79
CA GLU A 75 17.68 -2.24 7.93
C GLU A 75 18.57 -1.09 7.48
N LEU A 76 18.30 0.12 7.95
CA LEU A 76 19.08 1.32 7.66
C LEU A 76 20.01 1.68 8.80
N HIS A 77 21.32 1.72 8.53
CA HIS A 77 22.35 2.09 9.48
C HIS A 77 22.81 3.54 9.33
N GLU A 78 23.24 4.16 10.44
CA GLU A 78 23.72 5.53 10.50
C GLU A 78 24.83 5.84 9.46
N ALA A 79 25.67 4.87 9.15
CA ALA A 79 26.75 5.04 8.16
C ALA A 79 26.24 5.46 6.77
N ILE A 80 25.02 5.04 6.40
CA ILE A 80 24.41 5.41 5.11
C ILE A 80 23.79 6.80 5.20
N ALA A 81 23.01 7.08 6.24
CA ALA A 81 22.34 8.36 6.43
C ALA A 81 23.33 9.54 6.51
N ARG A 82 24.47 9.34 7.18
CA ARG A 82 25.50 10.39 7.41
C ARG A 82 26.13 10.93 6.12
N PHE A 83 26.19 10.15 5.06
CA PHE A 83 26.89 10.53 3.82
C PHE A 83 25.97 11.08 2.73
N GLU A 84 24.69 11.25 3.03
CA GLU A 84 23.77 11.94 2.10
C GLU A 84 24.07 13.44 2.08
N ALA A 85 24.17 13.99 0.87
CA ALA A 85 24.55 15.39 0.66
C ALA A 85 23.36 16.35 0.72
N ASP A 86 22.15 15.86 0.47
CA ASP A 86 20.92 16.64 0.57
C ASP A 86 20.44 16.63 2.01
N GLU A 87 20.40 17.79 2.67
CA GLU A 87 20.06 17.92 4.09
C GLU A 87 18.64 17.40 4.38
N GLU A 88 17.66 17.65 3.51
CA GLU A 88 16.29 17.18 3.69
C GLU A 88 16.22 15.65 3.65
N VAL A 89 16.93 15.04 2.71
CA VAL A 89 17.05 13.57 2.61
C VAL A 89 17.81 13.01 3.80
N GLN A 90 18.90 13.64 4.22
CA GLN A 90 19.69 13.23 5.38
C GLN A 90 18.87 13.24 6.67
N ASP A 91 18.05 14.27 6.88
CA ASP A 91 17.18 14.38 8.06
C ASP A 91 16.16 13.24 8.09
N VAL A 92 15.52 12.94 6.95
CA VAL A 92 14.55 11.84 6.86
C VAL A 92 15.21 10.48 7.05
N LEU A 93 16.40 10.25 6.47
CA LEU A 93 17.17 9.01 6.69
C LEU A 93 17.57 8.87 8.17
N THR A 94 18.01 9.94 8.80
CA THR A 94 18.38 9.95 10.22
C THR A 94 17.18 9.64 11.12
N ALA A 95 16.01 10.18 10.79
CA ALA A 95 14.76 9.88 11.50
C ALA A 95 14.24 8.46 11.23
N SER A 96 14.81 7.75 10.26
CA SER A 96 14.40 6.42 9.81
C SER A 96 15.44 5.34 10.10
N LEU A 97 16.38 5.57 11.00
CA LEU A 97 17.38 4.54 11.38
C LEU A 97 16.67 3.30 11.94
N GLY A 98 17.16 2.12 11.54
CA GLY A 98 16.55 0.83 11.87
C GLY A 98 15.68 0.26 10.74
N PRO A 99 14.59 -0.49 11.07
CA PRO A 99 13.82 -1.24 10.11
C PRO A 99 12.87 -0.34 9.29
N ASN A 100 13.06 -0.32 7.97
CA ASN A 100 12.22 0.34 6.98
C ASN A 100 11.62 -0.70 6.01
N LEU A 101 10.72 -0.29 5.12
CA LEU A 101 10.17 -1.19 4.10
C LEU A 101 10.96 -1.06 2.80
N GLY A 102 11.50 -2.17 2.32
CA GLY A 102 12.01 -2.32 0.96
C GLY A 102 10.95 -2.94 0.07
N VAL A 103 10.66 -2.28 -1.04
CA VAL A 103 9.81 -2.79 -2.11
C VAL A 103 10.72 -3.14 -3.29
N ASP A 104 10.69 -4.38 -3.77
CA ASP A 104 11.56 -4.84 -4.85
C ASP A 104 11.48 -3.90 -6.06
N PHE A 105 12.63 -3.45 -6.53
CA PHE A 105 12.72 -2.56 -7.68
C PHE A 105 12.53 -3.36 -8.97
N LEU A 106 11.57 -2.96 -9.79
CA LEU A 106 11.26 -3.63 -11.07
C LEU A 106 11.99 -2.95 -12.23
N PRO A 107 13.16 -3.45 -12.66
CA PRO A 107 13.96 -2.79 -13.69
C PRO A 107 13.24 -2.72 -15.02
N GLY A 108 13.15 -1.51 -15.59
CA GLY A 108 12.46 -1.28 -16.86
C GLY A 108 10.92 -1.23 -16.75
N ALA A 109 10.37 -1.26 -15.55
CA ALA A 109 8.96 -0.96 -15.35
C ALA A 109 8.68 0.52 -15.67
N PHE A 110 7.48 0.80 -16.14
CA PHE A 110 7.01 2.17 -16.38
C PHE A 110 5.62 2.39 -15.80
N GLY A 111 5.30 3.64 -15.48
CA GLY A 111 4.01 4.01 -14.91
C GLY A 111 2.86 3.67 -15.86
N TYR A 112 1.75 3.18 -15.30
CA TYR A 112 0.53 2.94 -16.07
C TYR A 112 -0.07 4.26 -16.56
N ASP A 113 -0.36 4.33 -17.86
CA ASP A 113 -0.87 5.52 -18.56
C ASP A 113 -2.25 5.31 -19.21
N GLY A 114 -2.87 4.15 -18.99
CA GLY A 114 -4.16 3.78 -19.56
C GLY A 114 -4.11 3.19 -20.97
N SER A 115 -2.98 3.24 -21.67
CA SER A 115 -2.86 2.73 -23.07
C SER A 115 -3.01 1.23 -23.18
N GLN A 116 -2.66 0.50 -22.12
CA GLN A 116 -2.71 -0.97 -22.05
C GLN A 116 -3.38 -1.39 -20.73
N PRO A 117 -4.71 -1.32 -20.62
CA PRO A 117 -5.38 -1.71 -19.39
C PRO A 117 -5.18 -3.21 -19.10
N PRO A 118 -5.16 -3.61 -17.83
CA PRO A 118 -5.24 -5.02 -17.48
C PRO A 118 -6.56 -5.62 -17.98
N ASP A 119 -6.65 -6.95 -18.03
CA ASP A 119 -7.92 -7.60 -18.28
C ASP A 119 -8.95 -7.26 -17.18
N ALA A 120 -10.23 -7.44 -17.50
CA ALA A 120 -11.32 -7.06 -16.60
C ALA A 120 -11.26 -7.82 -15.25
N ALA A 121 -10.75 -9.06 -15.24
CA ALA A 121 -10.66 -9.85 -14.02
C ALA A 121 -9.57 -9.29 -13.08
N LEU A 122 -8.40 -8.94 -13.60
CA LEU A 122 -7.33 -8.31 -12.79
C LEU A 122 -7.73 -6.90 -12.37
N ALA A 123 -8.29 -6.09 -13.29
CA ALA A 123 -8.79 -4.75 -12.96
C ALA A 123 -9.84 -4.81 -11.85
N GLY A 124 -10.77 -5.77 -11.94
CA GLY A 124 -11.82 -5.98 -10.95
C GLY A 124 -11.28 -6.40 -9.59
N ARG A 125 -10.29 -7.32 -9.54
CA ARG A 125 -9.66 -7.73 -8.28
C ARG A 125 -8.94 -6.57 -7.59
N ILE A 126 -8.22 -5.73 -8.36
CA ILE A 126 -7.54 -4.56 -7.81
C ILE A 126 -8.57 -3.57 -7.25
N LEU A 127 -9.61 -3.22 -8.00
CA LEU A 127 -10.67 -2.31 -7.54
C LEU A 127 -11.40 -2.87 -6.31
N TRP A 128 -11.70 -4.17 -6.30
CA TRP A 128 -12.34 -4.84 -5.17
C TRP A 128 -11.47 -4.79 -3.91
N LEU A 129 -10.16 -5.04 -4.04
CA LEU A 129 -9.19 -4.96 -2.94
C LEU A 129 -9.06 -3.54 -2.42
N ASP A 130 -8.96 -2.54 -3.30
CA ASP A 130 -8.89 -1.13 -2.91
C ASP A 130 -10.17 -0.69 -2.19
N ALA A 131 -11.34 -1.19 -2.61
CA ALA A 131 -12.60 -0.94 -1.91
C ALA A 131 -12.66 -1.62 -0.53
N LEU A 132 -12.17 -2.86 -0.40
CA LEU A 132 -12.06 -3.56 0.87
C LEU A 132 -11.16 -2.81 1.85
N THR A 133 -10.00 -2.36 1.38
CA THR A 133 -8.98 -1.70 2.21
C THR A 133 -9.16 -0.18 2.31
N ALA A 134 -10.20 0.34 1.66
CA ALA A 134 -10.52 1.77 1.55
C ALA A 134 -9.34 2.59 1.01
N ASN A 135 -8.63 2.07 0.01
CA ASN A 135 -7.58 2.80 -0.69
C ASN A 135 -8.18 3.78 -1.68
N VAL A 136 -8.08 5.07 -1.41
CA VAL A 136 -8.66 6.15 -2.22
C VAL A 136 -7.64 6.81 -3.16
N ASP A 137 -6.39 6.37 -3.14
CA ASP A 137 -5.29 7.06 -3.81
C ASP A 137 -4.93 6.48 -5.19
N ARG A 138 -5.62 5.42 -5.65
CA ARG A 138 -5.39 4.85 -6.98
C ARG A 138 -6.28 5.54 -8.03
N THR A 139 -5.85 6.73 -8.43
CA THR A 139 -6.60 7.63 -9.33
C THR A 139 -5.81 7.90 -10.61
N TRP A 140 -6.41 8.60 -11.57
CA TRP A 140 -5.69 9.04 -12.77
C TRP A 140 -4.55 10.02 -12.45
N SER A 141 -4.69 10.84 -11.43
CA SER A 141 -3.61 11.73 -10.98
C SER A 141 -2.49 11.01 -10.23
N ASN A 142 -2.76 9.84 -9.66
CA ASN A 142 -1.80 8.98 -8.96
C ASN A 142 -2.11 7.50 -9.24
N PRO A 143 -1.67 6.93 -10.37
CA PRO A 143 -2.07 5.59 -10.78
C PRO A 143 -1.73 4.48 -9.79
N ASN A 144 -0.58 4.56 -9.12
CA ASN A 144 -0.05 3.51 -8.24
C ASN A 144 -0.07 2.12 -8.89
N LEU A 145 0.20 2.10 -10.20
CA LEU A 145 0.27 0.93 -11.06
C LEU A 145 1.50 1.04 -11.96
N LEU A 146 2.20 -0.08 -12.14
CA LEU A 146 3.30 -0.21 -13.08
C LEU A 146 2.95 -1.19 -14.20
N ARG A 147 3.57 -0.99 -15.35
CA ARG A 147 3.63 -1.98 -16.44
C ARG A 147 5.02 -2.59 -16.45
N TRP A 148 5.09 -3.91 -16.24
CA TRP A 148 6.33 -4.66 -16.24
C TRP A 148 6.13 -6.02 -16.90
N HIS A 149 7.00 -6.37 -17.86
CA HIS A 149 6.91 -7.60 -18.66
C HIS A 149 5.50 -7.89 -19.22
N GLY A 150 4.81 -6.84 -19.68
CA GLY A 150 3.47 -6.98 -20.27
C GLY A 150 2.34 -7.16 -19.26
N GLN A 151 2.63 -7.14 -17.95
CA GLN A 151 1.64 -7.25 -16.87
C GLN A 151 1.45 -5.93 -16.14
N THR A 152 0.29 -5.76 -15.52
CA THR A 152 0.02 -4.65 -14.59
C THR A 152 0.34 -5.08 -13.17
N TRP A 153 1.12 -4.26 -12.48
CA TRP A 153 1.56 -4.47 -11.10
C TRP A 153 0.99 -3.39 -10.22
N ALA A 154 0.34 -3.79 -9.12
CA ALA A 154 -0.16 -2.84 -8.13
C ALA A 154 0.95 -2.51 -7.14
N ILE A 155 1.16 -1.21 -6.92
CA ILE A 155 2.15 -0.67 -5.99
C ILE A 155 1.51 0.40 -5.10
N ASP A 156 2.24 0.84 -4.10
CA ASP A 156 1.89 1.96 -3.21
C ASP A 156 0.51 1.81 -2.56
N HIS A 157 0.43 0.91 -1.59
CA HIS A 157 -0.77 0.64 -0.81
C HIS A 157 -0.86 1.47 0.47
N GLY A 158 0.09 2.39 0.69
CA GLY A 158 0.22 3.12 1.95
C GLY A 158 -0.97 4.00 2.32
N ALA A 159 -1.79 4.42 1.34
CA ALA A 159 -3.01 5.19 1.57
C ALA A 159 -4.22 4.32 2.00
N ALA A 160 -4.08 2.99 1.98
CA ALA A 160 -5.10 2.07 2.46
C ALA A 160 -5.18 2.06 3.99
N LEU A 161 -6.26 1.48 4.54
CA LEU A 161 -6.46 1.29 6.00
C LEU A 161 -6.33 2.58 6.80
N TYR A 162 -6.63 3.71 6.20
CA TYR A 162 -6.40 5.04 6.81
C TYR A 162 -7.17 5.26 8.15
N PHE A 163 -8.12 4.40 8.50
CA PHE A 163 -8.82 4.42 9.77
C PHE A 163 -7.86 4.36 10.96
N HIS A 164 -6.70 3.73 10.81
CA HIS A 164 -5.69 3.61 11.86
C HIS A 164 -5.10 4.96 12.28
N HIS A 165 -5.15 5.98 11.43
CA HIS A 165 -4.74 7.34 11.80
C HIS A 165 -5.72 8.01 12.76
N SER A 166 -6.98 7.55 12.80
CA SER A 166 -7.99 8.06 13.72
C SER A 166 -8.02 7.34 15.09
N TRP A 167 -7.28 6.24 15.26
CA TRP A 167 -7.28 5.49 16.52
C TRP A 167 -6.93 6.33 17.75
N PRO A 168 -5.91 7.23 17.74
CA PRO A 168 -5.61 8.03 18.91
C PRO A 168 -6.78 8.91 19.39
N SER A 169 -7.63 9.35 18.49
CA SER A 169 -8.75 10.25 18.81
C SER A 169 -10.11 9.57 18.93
N ARG A 170 -10.30 8.39 18.31
CA ARG A 170 -11.63 7.76 18.18
C ARG A 170 -11.69 6.31 18.63
N GLY A 171 -10.54 5.70 18.94
CA GLY A 171 -10.46 4.28 19.25
C GLY A 171 -10.65 3.37 18.04
N VAL A 172 -10.60 2.07 18.30
CA VAL A 172 -10.84 1.02 17.30
C VAL A 172 -12.34 0.80 17.16
N ASP A 173 -12.84 0.90 15.93
CA ASP A 173 -14.27 0.69 15.63
C ASP A 173 -14.43 -0.11 14.32
N PRO A 174 -14.39 -1.45 14.41
CA PRO A 174 -14.56 -2.33 13.25
C PRO A 174 -15.90 -2.14 12.54
N ALA A 175 -16.99 -1.90 13.29
CA ALA A 175 -18.33 -1.74 12.72
C ALA A 175 -18.42 -0.46 11.88
N ARG A 176 -17.80 0.63 12.34
CA ARG A 176 -17.72 1.88 11.58
C ARG A 176 -16.94 1.70 10.27
N PHE A 177 -15.80 0.99 10.31
CA PHE A 177 -15.03 0.73 9.10
C PHE A 177 -15.80 -0.18 8.14
N ALA A 178 -16.49 -1.21 8.65
CA ALA A 178 -17.35 -2.08 7.84
C ALA A 178 -18.45 -1.32 7.11
N ALA A 179 -19.12 -0.40 7.80
CA ALA A 179 -20.23 0.38 7.27
C ALA A 179 -19.81 1.54 6.34
N GLN A 180 -18.49 1.81 6.22
CA GLN A 180 -18.01 2.92 5.42
C GLN A 180 -18.13 2.64 3.93
N PRO A 181 -18.90 3.43 3.14
CA PRO A 181 -18.98 3.26 1.70
C PRO A 181 -17.64 3.56 1.03
N TYR A 182 -17.44 2.97 -0.15
CA TYR A 182 -16.29 3.25 -0.99
C TYR A 182 -16.75 3.94 -2.28
N ASP A 183 -16.18 5.10 -2.56
CA ASP A 183 -16.41 5.83 -3.80
C ASP A 183 -15.35 5.43 -4.83
N ALA A 184 -15.79 4.71 -5.88
CA ALA A 184 -14.93 4.24 -6.95
C ALA A 184 -14.91 5.17 -8.18
N GLU A 185 -15.61 6.31 -8.17
CA GLU A 185 -15.78 7.15 -9.37
C GLU A 185 -14.47 7.71 -9.92
N ARG A 186 -13.49 7.93 -9.06
CA ARG A 186 -12.16 8.42 -9.45
C ARG A 186 -11.11 7.31 -9.62
N HIS A 187 -11.49 6.05 -9.36
CA HIS A 187 -10.54 4.95 -9.43
C HIS A 187 -10.11 4.69 -10.88
N ILE A 188 -8.79 4.66 -11.13
CA ILE A 188 -8.21 4.56 -12.48
C ILE A 188 -8.66 3.31 -13.24
N LEU A 189 -8.94 2.21 -12.53
CA LEU A 189 -9.44 0.97 -13.14
C LEU A 189 -10.97 0.84 -13.15
N ARG A 190 -11.72 1.89 -12.80
CA ARG A 190 -13.18 1.87 -12.79
C ARG A 190 -13.79 1.41 -14.12
N GLY A 191 -13.27 1.94 -15.23
CA GLY A 191 -13.69 1.54 -16.57
C GLY A 191 -13.29 0.11 -16.94
N PRO A 192 -12.01 -0.25 -16.89
CA PRO A 192 -11.54 -1.61 -17.19
C PRO A 192 -12.14 -2.71 -16.31
N ALA A 193 -12.40 -2.43 -15.03
CA ALA A 193 -12.98 -3.40 -14.09
C ALA A 193 -14.43 -3.78 -14.39
N GLY A 194 -15.20 -2.86 -14.96
CA GLY A 194 -16.62 -3.07 -15.19
C GLY A 194 -17.41 -3.28 -13.89
N ASP A 195 -18.29 -4.27 -13.87
CA ASP A 195 -19.08 -4.65 -12.69
C ASP A 195 -18.30 -5.63 -11.81
N VAL A 196 -17.78 -5.14 -10.68
CA VAL A 196 -17.00 -5.97 -9.74
C VAL A 196 -17.87 -6.90 -8.89
N SER A 197 -19.19 -6.74 -8.89
CA SER A 197 -20.09 -7.61 -8.14
C SER A 197 -20.01 -9.08 -8.57
N ALA A 198 -19.66 -9.33 -9.83
CA ALA A 198 -19.46 -10.66 -10.36
C ALA A 198 -18.24 -11.39 -9.75
N LEU A 199 -17.26 -10.66 -9.24
CA LEU A 199 -16.05 -11.21 -8.62
C LEU A 199 -16.15 -11.30 -7.09
N ASP A 200 -17.12 -10.62 -6.47
CA ASP A 200 -17.22 -10.47 -5.01
C ASP A 200 -17.16 -11.80 -4.27
N GLY A 201 -18.00 -12.76 -4.65
CA GLY A 201 -18.03 -14.07 -4.00
C GLY A 201 -16.69 -14.83 -4.10
N ALA A 202 -16.01 -14.75 -5.24
CA ALA A 202 -14.73 -15.40 -5.45
C ALA A 202 -13.62 -14.73 -4.62
N CYS A 203 -13.52 -13.41 -4.64
CA CYS A 203 -12.54 -12.67 -3.84
C CYS A 203 -12.74 -12.90 -2.33
N ALA A 204 -13.99 -12.83 -1.86
CA ALA A 204 -14.30 -13.07 -0.45
C ALA A 204 -14.01 -14.52 -0.01
N ALA A 205 -14.19 -15.50 -0.88
CA ALA A 205 -13.86 -16.90 -0.59
C ALA A 205 -12.36 -17.15 -0.43
N VAL A 206 -11.53 -16.39 -1.13
CA VAL A 206 -10.06 -16.43 -1.03
C VAL A 206 -9.58 -15.79 0.27
N LEU A 207 -10.12 -14.62 0.64
CA LEU A 207 -9.68 -13.89 1.83
C LEU A 207 -10.33 -14.43 3.11
N THR A 208 -10.05 -15.71 3.40
CA THR A 208 -10.47 -16.35 4.65
C THR A 208 -9.90 -15.65 5.88
N PRO A 209 -10.47 -15.84 7.09
CA PRO A 209 -9.89 -15.30 8.32
C PRO A 209 -8.41 -15.67 8.52
N ASP A 210 -7.97 -16.85 8.06
CA ASP A 210 -6.57 -17.26 8.18
C ASP A 210 -5.65 -16.51 7.21
N VAL A 211 -6.12 -16.22 6.00
CA VAL A 211 -5.40 -15.37 5.03
C VAL A 211 -5.26 -13.96 5.56
N VAL A 212 -6.33 -13.38 6.11
CA VAL A 212 -6.29 -12.04 6.72
C VAL A 212 -5.31 -11.99 7.88
N ARG A 213 -5.38 -12.98 8.79
CA ARG A 213 -4.43 -13.07 9.92
C ARG A 213 -2.99 -13.19 9.43
N ALA A 214 -2.73 -14.06 8.45
CA ALA A 214 -1.38 -14.23 7.90
C ALA A 214 -0.82 -12.94 7.31
N ALA A 215 -1.64 -12.15 6.60
CA ALA A 215 -1.24 -10.86 6.05
C ALA A 215 -0.88 -9.85 7.16
N VAL A 216 -1.65 -9.82 8.26
CA VAL A 216 -1.39 -8.96 9.41
C VAL A 216 -0.17 -9.43 10.22
N GLU A 217 0.01 -10.74 10.39
CA GLU A 217 1.16 -11.33 11.10
C GLU A 217 2.49 -11.06 10.38
N ALA A 218 2.48 -10.89 9.06
CA ALA A 218 3.67 -10.53 8.29
C ALA A 218 4.24 -9.15 8.65
N VAL A 219 3.46 -8.28 9.31
CA VAL A 219 3.91 -6.94 9.71
C VAL A 219 4.94 -7.03 10.83
N PRO A 220 6.12 -6.41 10.69
CA PRO A 220 7.12 -6.33 11.76
C PRO A 220 6.55 -5.70 13.04
N ALA A 221 6.83 -6.30 14.20
CA ALA A 221 6.35 -5.80 15.48
C ALA A 221 6.82 -4.37 15.77
N GLU A 222 8.00 -4.02 15.27
CA GLU A 222 8.62 -2.70 15.41
C GLU A 222 7.79 -1.55 14.81
N TRP A 223 6.89 -1.85 13.86
CA TRP A 223 6.00 -0.84 13.25
C TRP A 223 4.63 -0.75 13.91
N LEU A 224 4.31 -1.71 14.78
CA LEU A 224 3.02 -1.81 15.48
C LEU A 224 3.10 -1.10 16.85
N HIS A 225 3.32 0.22 16.79
CA HIS A 225 3.41 1.01 18.02
C HIS A 225 2.09 1.02 18.79
N PRO A 226 2.13 0.70 20.10
CA PRO A 226 1.00 0.90 20.98
C PRO A 226 0.45 2.33 20.93
N VAL A 227 -0.84 2.50 21.12
CA VAL A 227 -1.46 3.82 21.23
C VAL A 227 -1.67 4.15 22.69
N GLU A 228 -0.87 5.09 23.22
CA GLU A 228 -0.94 5.47 24.63
C GLU A 228 -2.35 5.88 25.06
N GLY A 229 -2.76 5.38 26.21
CA GLY A 229 -4.06 5.71 26.82
C GLY A 229 -5.26 5.02 26.14
N LEU A 230 -5.05 4.17 25.13
CA LEU A 230 -6.12 3.46 24.46
C LEU A 230 -6.10 1.98 24.82
N ALA A 231 -7.06 1.55 25.65
CA ALA A 231 -7.24 0.14 25.97
C ALA A 231 -7.49 -0.69 24.68
N GLY A 232 -6.81 -1.83 24.57
CA GLY A 232 -6.90 -2.70 23.38
C GLY A 232 -5.93 -2.34 22.26
N LEU A 233 -5.02 -1.36 22.45
CA LEU A 233 -3.90 -1.07 21.56
C LEU A 233 -2.60 -0.87 22.36
N ASP A 234 -2.41 -1.63 23.44
CA ASP A 234 -1.32 -1.51 24.40
C ASP A 234 -0.11 -2.42 24.09
N SER A 235 -0.24 -3.26 23.06
CA SER A 235 0.83 -4.14 22.59
C SER A 235 0.77 -4.34 21.06
N PRO A 236 1.85 -4.80 20.42
CA PRO A 236 1.85 -5.16 18.99
C PRO A 236 0.77 -6.21 18.67
N GLU A 237 0.54 -7.18 19.55
CA GLU A 237 -0.46 -8.22 19.38
C GLU A 237 -1.89 -7.65 19.40
N ALA A 238 -2.16 -6.70 20.31
CA ALA A 238 -3.43 -6.00 20.38
C ALA A 238 -3.67 -5.14 19.13
N VAL A 239 -2.62 -4.49 18.63
CA VAL A 239 -2.68 -3.72 17.37
C VAL A 239 -2.96 -4.65 16.18
N ARG A 240 -2.32 -5.83 16.10
CA ARG A 240 -2.63 -6.84 15.07
C ARG A 240 -4.09 -7.28 15.14
N ALA A 241 -4.58 -7.61 16.35
CA ALA A 241 -5.98 -8.02 16.55
C ALA A 241 -6.94 -6.94 16.02
N ALA A 242 -6.66 -5.66 16.28
CA ALA A 242 -7.49 -4.56 15.80
C ALA A 242 -7.54 -4.47 14.26
N TYR A 243 -6.41 -4.69 13.55
CA TYR A 243 -6.42 -4.76 12.08
C TYR A 243 -7.24 -5.95 11.57
N VAL A 244 -7.06 -7.12 12.17
CA VAL A 244 -7.81 -8.34 11.82
C VAL A 244 -9.30 -8.11 12.00
N ASP A 245 -9.72 -7.58 13.16
CA ASP A 245 -11.13 -7.33 13.47
C ASP A 245 -11.75 -6.32 12.49
N CYS A 246 -11.05 -5.24 12.16
CA CYS A 246 -11.51 -4.26 11.17
C CYS A 246 -11.70 -4.89 9.79
N LEU A 247 -10.72 -5.65 9.30
CA LEU A 247 -10.79 -6.29 7.99
C LEU A 247 -11.86 -7.37 7.92
N LEU A 248 -11.99 -8.22 8.95
CA LEU A 248 -13.01 -9.25 8.99
C LEU A 248 -14.42 -8.67 9.09
N ALA A 249 -14.62 -7.62 9.89
CA ALA A 249 -15.89 -6.92 9.97
C ALA A 249 -16.30 -6.37 8.60
N ARG A 250 -15.35 -5.76 7.87
CA ARG A 250 -15.61 -5.20 6.54
C ARG A 250 -15.89 -6.30 5.50
N LEU A 251 -15.18 -7.44 5.56
CA LEU A 251 -15.44 -8.61 4.72
C LEU A 251 -16.84 -9.23 4.99
N ALA A 252 -17.33 -9.14 6.22
CA ALA A 252 -18.66 -9.65 6.58
C ALA A 252 -19.81 -8.77 6.03
N ASP A 253 -19.60 -7.47 5.88
CA ASP A 253 -20.62 -6.51 5.39
C ASP A 253 -20.19 -5.87 4.06
N ARG A 254 -20.05 -6.71 3.04
CA ARG A 254 -19.58 -6.24 1.72
C ARG A 254 -20.58 -5.34 1.00
N SER A 255 -21.86 -5.46 1.30
CA SER A 255 -22.91 -4.64 0.69
C SER A 255 -22.76 -3.15 1.01
N ALA A 256 -22.09 -2.79 2.10
CA ALA A 256 -21.89 -1.41 2.51
C ALA A 256 -20.86 -0.66 1.64
N TRP A 257 -19.90 -1.40 1.06
CA TRP A 257 -18.76 -0.77 0.38
C TRP A 257 -18.46 -1.30 -1.04
N LEU A 258 -19.05 -2.42 -1.44
CA LEU A 258 -18.82 -2.99 -2.77
C LEU A 258 -19.26 -2.00 -3.85
N PRO A 259 -18.37 -1.59 -4.79
CA PRO A 259 -18.77 -0.69 -5.88
C PRO A 259 -19.80 -1.36 -6.79
N GLY A 260 -20.87 -0.67 -7.03
CA GLY A 260 -21.85 -1.07 -8.06
C GLY A 260 -21.30 -0.92 -9.48
N PRO A 261 -22.03 -1.33 -10.53
CA PRO A 261 -21.61 -1.12 -11.91
C PRO A 261 -21.39 0.38 -12.21
N PRO A 262 -20.52 0.71 -13.18
CA PRO A 262 -20.29 2.11 -13.57
C PRO A 262 -21.60 2.78 -14.01
N ALA A 263 -21.95 3.91 -13.40
CA ALA A 263 -23.17 4.66 -13.74
C ALA A 263 -23.01 5.53 -15.01
N GLY A 264 -21.77 5.70 -15.51
CA GLY A 264 -21.47 6.56 -16.65
C GLY A 264 -19.97 6.49 -17.02
N PRO A 265 -19.52 7.37 -17.93
CA PRO A 265 -18.10 7.50 -18.22
C PRO A 265 -17.33 7.91 -16.96
N PRO A 266 -16.03 7.51 -16.84
CA PRO A 266 -15.23 7.88 -15.68
C PRO A 266 -15.13 9.41 -15.55
N SER A 267 -15.13 9.89 -14.30
CA SER A 267 -15.04 11.33 -13.97
C SER A 267 -13.63 11.91 -14.22
N GLU A 268 -12.63 11.06 -14.30
CA GLU A 268 -11.22 11.39 -14.60
C GLU A 268 -10.72 10.52 -15.76
N GLY A 269 -9.66 10.95 -16.44
CA GLY A 269 -9.10 10.26 -17.58
C GLY A 269 -7.62 10.55 -17.81
N PRO A 270 -7.03 10.13 -18.94
CA PRO A 270 -5.63 10.33 -19.27
C PRO A 270 -5.15 11.79 -19.21
N GLU A 271 -6.06 12.76 -19.37
CA GLU A 271 -5.77 14.17 -19.26
C GLU A 271 -5.41 14.59 -17.82
N ASP A 272 -6.00 13.93 -16.82
CA ASP A 272 -5.70 14.17 -15.41
C ASP A 272 -4.32 13.67 -15.06
N LEU A 273 -3.92 12.54 -15.60
CA LEU A 273 -2.57 12.01 -15.50
C LEU A 273 -1.55 12.98 -16.11
N ALA A 274 -1.81 13.46 -17.32
CA ALA A 274 -0.92 14.41 -18.02
C ALA A 274 -0.76 15.70 -17.20
N ARG A 275 -1.85 16.26 -16.67
CA ARG A 275 -1.83 17.44 -15.80
C ARG A 275 -1.02 17.21 -14.51
N SER A 276 -1.21 16.06 -13.87
CA SER A 276 -0.46 15.71 -12.67
C SER A 276 1.04 15.59 -12.93
N GLN A 277 1.43 14.92 -14.02
CA GLN A 277 2.83 14.77 -14.41
C GLN A 277 3.48 16.13 -14.76
N GLU A 278 2.76 17.01 -15.44
CA GLU A 278 3.26 18.36 -15.74
C GLU A 278 3.44 19.19 -14.47
N ALA A 279 2.51 19.12 -13.54
CA ALA A 279 2.63 19.79 -12.24
C ALA A 279 3.86 19.30 -11.49
N ARG A 280 4.08 18.00 -11.39
CA ARG A 280 5.27 17.40 -10.72
C ARG A 280 6.58 17.89 -11.38
N ARG A 281 6.68 17.92 -12.71
CA ARG A 281 7.86 18.42 -13.43
C ARG A 281 8.19 19.91 -13.17
N ARG A 282 7.19 20.73 -12.83
CA ARG A 282 7.41 22.14 -12.47
C ARG A 282 8.01 22.30 -11.08
N TRP A 283 7.77 21.37 -10.16
CA TRP A 283 8.32 21.39 -8.79
C TRP A 283 9.72 20.78 -8.70
N THR A 284 10.15 20.01 -9.70
CA THR A 284 11.49 19.36 -9.75
C THR A 284 12.53 20.15 -10.53
N ARG A 285 12.19 21.36 -11.02
CA ARG A 285 13.10 22.32 -11.64
C ARG A 285 13.45 23.46 -10.69
#